data_434076f559e98da68c94d417a382fe2c
#
_entry.id   434076f559e98da68c94d417a382fe2c
#
_cell.length_a   1.000
_cell.length_b   1.000
_cell.length_c   1.000
_cell.angle_alpha   90.00
_cell.angle_beta   90.00
_cell.angle_gamma   90.00
#
_symmetry.space_group_name_H-M   'P 1'
#
loop_
_entity.id
_entity.type
_entity.pdbx_description
1 polymer ?
#
loop_
_entity_poly.entity_id
_entity_poly.type
_entity_poly.pdbx_seq_one_letter_code
_entity_poly.pdbx_strand_id
1 'polypeptide(L)'
;MDACTIPTFAMIDELCNALSTHTPRPPAFSIMLPAMPDSPIFSAIVPAPFGAIGVRTTGSLLQELVYLPPSHASQDPADALAERAATQLARYFAEPDFRFDLPLAAVGTRYQQRVWGAIASIPRGHVRTYGDLARLLDSAPRAVGQACGANWFPLVVPCHRVTATGGLGGFSNSADADGFHLGVKRWLLSHEGVERYR
;
A
#
# COMPACT_ATOMS: atom_id res chain seq x y z
N MET A 1 50.46 7.60 32.39
CA MET A 1 49.15 7.61 33.08
C MET A 1 48.65 9.03 33.07
N ASP A 2 48.11 9.50 31.95
CA ASP A 2 47.66 10.88 31.80
C ASP A 2 46.16 10.88 31.62
N ALA A 3 45.49 11.50 32.61
CA ALA A 3 44.07 11.65 32.69
C ALA A 3 43.58 12.70 31.67
N CYS A 4 42.77 12.28 30.71
CA CYS A 4 42.10 13.17 29.78
C CYS A 4 40.93 13.84 30.49
N THR A 5 41.08 15.13 30.78
CA THR A 5 40.06 15.98 31.43
C THR A 5 39.12 16.49 30.35
N ILE A 6 37.84 16.17 30.48
CA ILE A 6 36.77 16.68 29.62
C ILE A 6 36.42 18.11 30.06
N PRO A 7 36.41 19.13 29.20
CA PRO A 7 36.00 20.49 29.59
C PRO A 7 34.48 20.60 29.82
N THR A 8 34.16 21.26 30.89
CA THR A 8 32.84 21.54 31.43
C THR A 8 32.03 22.51 30.53
N PHE A 9 30.73 22.32 30.49
CA PHE A 9 29.68 22.95 29.68
C PHE A 9 29.44 24.47 29.83
N ALA A 10 30.40 25.23 30.36
CA ALA A 10 30.24 26.65 30.73
C ALA A 10 30.95 27.66 29.79
N MET A 11 31.44 27.27 28.62
CA MET A 11 32.19 28.19 27.72
C MET A 11 31.57 28.35 26.32
N ILE A 12 30.26 28.04 26.13
CA ILE A 12 29.61 28.17 24.83
C ILE A 12 28.72 29.43 24.73
N ASP A 13 28.43 30.11 25.82
CA ASP A 13 27.50 31.26 25.81
C ASP A 13 28.11 32.61 25.45
N GLU A 14 29.42 32.78 25.37
CA GLU A 14 30.04 34.08 25.07
C GLU A 14 30.40 34.35 23.63
N LEU A 15 30.27 33.37 22.71
CA LEU A 15 30.61 33.53 21.28
C LEU A 15 29.41 33.81 20.36
N CYS A 16 28.19 33.89 20.89
CA CYS A 16 26.99 34.08 20.10
C CYS A 16 26.52 35.53 19.98
N ASN A 17 27.19 36.50 20.61
CA ASN A 17 26.67 37.88 20.73
C ASN A 17 27.45 38.97 19.95
N ALA A 18 28.37 38.59 19.02
CA ALA A 18 29.24 39.57 18.38
C ALA A 18 29.19 39.59 16.82
N LEU A 19 28.17 39.03 16.16
CA LEU A 19 28.05 39.14 14.70
C LEU A 19 26.60 39.40 14.27
N SER A 20 26.01 40.50 14.76
CA SER A 20 24.76 41.03 14.19
C SER A 20 25.10 42.06 13.12
N THR A 21 25.71 41.61 12.02
CA THR A 21 25.80 42.41 10.79
C THR A 21 24.61 42.05 9.89
N HIS A 22 23.78 43.05 9.68
CA HIS A 22 22.58 43.04 8.84
C HIS A 22 23.02 42.76 7.38
N THR A 23 23.01 41.52 6.95
CA THR A 23 23.11 41.18 5.53
C THR A 23 21.74 41.34 4.87
N PRO A 24 21.60 42.11 3.82
CA PRO A 24 20.32 42.24 3.12
C PRO A 24 19.95 40.91 2.52
N ARG A 25 18.73 40.43 2.86
CA ARG A 25 18.12 39.22 2.31
C ARG A 25 18.06 39.34 0.80
N PRO A 26 18.62 38.41 0.00
CA PRO A 26 18.47 38.47 -1.44
C PRO A 26 16.99 38.41 -1.82
N PRO A 27 16.57 39.07 -2.91
CA PRO A 27 15.17 39.04 -3.35
C PRO A 27 14.76 37.58 -3.57
N ALA A 28 13.57 37.22 -3.05
CA ALA A 28 12.99 35.93 -3.30
C ALA A 28 12.78 35.76 -4.82
N PHE A 29 13.67 35.06 -5.48
CA PHE A 29 13.43 34.55 -6.81
C PHE A 29 12.29 33.51 -6.67
N SER A 30 11.07 34.00 -6.95
CA SER A 30 9.93 33.12 -7.15
C SER A 30 10.19 32.36 -8.45
N ILE A 31 10.87 31.23 -8.35
CA ILE A 31 10.90 30.26 -9.44
C ILE A 31 9.44 29.79 -9.55
N MET A 32 8.69 30.38 -10.50
CA MET A 32 7.47 29.76 -10.99
C MET A 32 7.92 28.45 -11.64
N LEU A 33 7.88 27.37 -10.82
CA LEU A 33 7.85 26.02 -11.37
C LEU A 33 6.66 25.99 -12.34
N PRO A 34 6.87 25.61 -13.63
CA PRO A 34 5.75 25.39 -14.51
C PRO A 34 4.81 24.42 -13.79
N ALA A 35 3.52 24.76 -13.73
CA ALA A 35 2.51 23.83 -13.24
C ALA A 35 2.71 22.54 -14.04
N MET A 36 3.16 21.48 -13.36
CA MET A 36 3.21 20.15 -13.95
C MET A 36 1.79 19.89 -14.44
N PRO A 37 1.58 19.54 -15.72
CA PRO A 37 0.24 19.19 -16.17
C PRO A 37 -0.30 18.13 -15.19
N ASP A 38 -1.57 18.27 -14.79
CA ASP A 38 -2.28 17.32 -13.94
C ASP A 38 -2.14 15.91 -14.54
N SER A 39 -1.03 15.26 -14.27
CA SER A 39 -0.86 13.85 -14.62
C SER A 39 -1.93 13.09 -13.84
N PRO A 40 -2.79 12.32 -14.49
CA PRO A 40 -3.85 11.62 -13.79
C PRO A 40 -3.23 10.79 -12.68
N ILE A 41 -3.82 10.84 -11.49
CA ILE A 41 -3.34 10.11 -10.29
C ILE A 41 -3.19 8.61 -10.58
N PHE A 42 -4.02 8.09 -11.51
CA PHE A 42 -4.00 6.69 -11.95
C PHE A 42 -3.72 6.59 -13.45
N SER A 43 -3.03 5.53 -13.84
CA SER A 43 -2.83 5.16 -15.25
C SER A 43 -4.07 4.49 -15.86
N ALA A 44 -4.95 3.94 -15.03
CA ALA A 44 -6.29 3.47 -15.38
C ALA A 44 -7.18 3.43 -14.14
N ILE A 45 -8.51 3.53 -14.33
CA ILE A 45 -9.51 3.21 -13.30
C ILE A 45 -10.45 2.16 -13.88
N VAL A 46 -10.35 0.94 -13.35
CA VAL A 46 -11.06 -0.25 -13.84
C VAL A 46 -12.31 -0.48 -13.00
N PRO A 47 -13.51 -0.54 -13.60
CA PRO A 47 -14.73 -0.90 -12.89
C PRO A 47 -14.61 -2.25 -12.19
N ALA A 48 -15.15 -2.35 -10.98
CA ALA A 48 -15.19 -3.57 -10.19
C ALA A 48 -16.58 -3.74 -9.55
N PRO A 49 -17.00 -4.96 -9.21
CA PRO A 49 -18.35 -5.21 -8.64
C PRO A 49 -18.62 -4.49 -7.32
N PHE A 50 -17.59 -4.01 -6.63
CA PHE A 50 -17.68 -3.25 -5.39
C PHE A 50 -17.36 -1.75 -5.56
N GLY A 51 -17.09 -1.29 -6.78
CA GLY A 51 -16.68 0.09 -7.08
C GLY A 51 -15.69 0.13 -8.23
N ALA A 52 -14.41 0.43 -7.96
CA ALA A 52 -13.37 0.42 -8.98
C ALA A 52 -11.99 0.05 -8.39
N ILE A 53 -11.04 -0.21 -9.28
CA ILE A 53 -9.61 -0.36 -8.97
C ILE A 53 -8.82 0.72 -9.71
N GLY A 54 -8.14 1.58 -8.96
CA GLY A 54 -7.13 2.48 -9.50
C GLY A 54 -5.82 1.72 -9.75
N VAL A 55 -5.27 1.89 -10.95
CA VAL A 55 -4.01 1.27 -11.39
C VAL A 55 -2.97 2.35 -11.54
N ARG A 56 -1.81 2.19 -10.90
CA ARG A 56 -0.64 3.07 -11.10
C ARG A 56 0.50 2.28 -11.73
N THR A 57 1.02 2.80 -12.83
CA THR A 57 2.18 2.23 -13.54
C THR A 57 3.29 3.26 -13.62
N THR A 58 4.53 2.80 -13.73
CA THR A 58 5.68 3.66 -14.07
C THR A 58 6.65 2.83 -14.91
N GLY A 59 6.86 3.25 -16.16
CA GLY A 59 7.65 2.46 -17.10
C GLY A 59 7.05 1.09 -17.32
N SER A 60 7.81 0.04 -17.05
CA SER A 60 7.39 -1.35 -17.23
C SER A 60 6.90 -2.03 -15.94
N LEU A 61 6.67 -1.28 -14.85
CA LEU A 61 6.32 -1.84 -13.54
C LEU A 61 4.98 -1.30 -13.04
N LEU A 62 4.16 -2.22 -12.49
CA LEU A 62 2.99 -1.87 -11.69
C LEU A 62 3.47 -1.32 -10.34
N GLN A 63 3.09 -0.10 -10.02
CA GLN A 63 3.46 0.58 -8.79
C GLN A 63 2.48 0.31 -7.66
N GLU A 64 1.19 0.33 -7.99
CA GLU A 64 0.14 0.21 -6.98
C GLU A 64 -1.21 -0.17 -7.60
N LEU A 65 -2.02 -0.89 -6.85
CA LEU A 65 -3.46 -1.05 -7.05
C LEU A 65 -4.18 -0.45 -5.83
N VAL A 66 -5.29 0.25 -6.07
CA VAL A 66 -6.07 0.91 -5.00
C VAL A 66 -7.54 0.58 -5.13
N TYR A 67 -8.19 0.15 -4.04
CA TYR A 67 -9.65 0.03 -4.00
C TYR A 67 -10.28 1.41 -3.97
N LEU A 68 -11.19 1.68 -4.89
CA LEU A 68 -11.89 2.94 -5.04
C LEU A 68 -13.41 2.72 -4.88
N PRO A 69 -14.11 3.62 -4.14
CA PRO A 69 -15.55 3.55 -4.01
C PRO A 69 -16.26 3.81 -5.36
N PRO A 70 -17.57 3.46 -5.49
CA PRO A 70 -18.32 3.57 -6.75
C PRO A 70 -18.44 5.00 -7.31
N SER A 71 -18.10 6.01 -6.52
CA SER A 71 -18.11 7.41 -6.98
C SER A 71 -17.02 7.76 -7.98
N HIS A 72 -16.03 6.89 -8.17
CA HIS A 72 -14.94 7.13 -9.12
C HIS A 72 -15.35 6.65 -10.51
N ALA A 73 -15.34 7.59 -11.48
CA ALA A 73 -15.56 7.26 -12.89
C ALA A 73 -14.43 6.38 -13.42
N SER A 74 -14.74 5.51 -14.38
CA SER A 74 -13.73 4.74 -15.09
C SER A 74 -12.81 5.66 -15.88
N GLN A 75 -11.54 5.23 -16.02
CA GLN A 75 -10.53 5.92 -16.82
C GLN A 75 -9.84 4.90 -17.72
N ASP A 76 -9.79 5.21 -19.02
CA ASP A 76 -9.12 4.38 -20.01
C ASP A 76 -7.63 4.24 -19.69
N PRO A 77 -7.02 3.08 -20.02
CA PRO A 77 -5.61 2.84 -19.80
C PRO A 77 -4.71 3.83 -20.55
N ALA A 78 -3.78 4.46 -19.85
CA ALA A 78 -2.83 5.43 -20.40
C ALA A 78 -1.59 4.78 -21.05
N ASP A 79 -1.34 3.50 -20.76
CA ASP A 79 -0.18 2.75 -21.28
C ASP A 79 -0.49 1.25 -21.42
N ALA A 80 0.36 0.52 -22.13
CA ALA A 80 0.18 -0.91 -22.40
C ALA A 80 0.19 -1.78 -21.12
N LEU A 81 0.91 -1.39 -20.07
CA LEU A 81 0.90 -2.12 -18.80
C LEU A 81 -0.41 -1.88 -18.04
N ALA A 82 -0.94 -0.66 -18.05
CA ALA A 82 -2.24 -0.33 -17.49
C ALA A 82 -3.36 -1.08 -18.22
N GLU A 83 -3.29 -1.21 -19.54
CA GLU A 83 -4.23 -2.02 -20.34
C GLU A 83 -4.15 -3.50 -19.99
N ARG A 84 -2.92 -4.05 -19.87
CA ARG A 84 -2.70 -5.43 -19.41
C ARG A 84 -3.27 -5.66 -18.01
N ALA A 85 -3.06 -4.72 -17.09
CA ALA A 85 -3.59 -4.80 -15.73
C ALA A 85 -5.13 -4.73 -15.74
N ALA A 86 -5.73 -3.83 -16.51
CA ALA A 86 -7.18 -3.73 -16.66
C ALA A 86 -7.80 -5.03 -17.20
N THR A 87 -7.19 -5.60 -18.25
CA THR A 87 -7.64 -6.88 -18.82
C THR A 87 -7.55 -8.02 -17.78
N GLN A 88 -6.47 -8.11 -17.01
CA GLN A 88 -6.30 -9.15 -16.00
C GLN A 88 -7.27 -8.97 -14.83
N LEU A 89 -7.54 -7.73 -14.40
CA LEU A 89 -8.55 -7.43 -13.37
C LEU A 89 -9.95 -7.85 -13.83
N ALA A 90 -10.33 -7.49 -15.05
CA ALA A 90 -11.63 -7.90 -15.62
C ALA A 90 -11.76 -9.43 -15.68
N ARG A 91 -10.70 -10.12 -16.07
CA ARG A 91 -10.68 -11.60 -16.07
C ARG A 91 -10.82 -12.18 -14.67
N TYR A 92 -10.12 -11.66 -13.67
CA TYR A 92 -10.25 -12.12 -12.29
C TYR A 92 -11.68 -11.95 -11.77
N PHE A 93 -12.35 -10.83 -12.10
CA PHE A 93 -13.74 -10.62 -11.69
C PHE A 93 -14.74 -11.57 -12.37
N ALA A 94 -14.42 -12.08 -13.55
CA ALA A 94 -15.20 -13.10 -14.23
C ALA A 94 -14.83 -14.54 -13.81
N GLU A 95 -13.54 -14.79 -13.58
CA GLU A 95 -12.94 -16.09 -13.33
C GLU A 95 -12.12 -16.05 -12.03
N PRO A 96 -12.66 -16.45 -10.87
CA PRO A 96 -11.95 -16.34 -9.59
C PRO A 96 -10.67 -17.19 -9.49
N ASP A 97 -10.46 -18.14 -10.42
CA ASP A 97 -9.23 -18.93 -10.55
C ASP A 97 -8.13 -18.26 -11.36
N PHE A 98 -8.42 -17.09 -11.96
CA PHE A 98 -7.44 -16.36 -12.75
C PHE A 98 -6.20 -16.00 -11.92
N ARG A 99 -5.03 -16.19 -12.51
CA ARG A 99 -3.74 -15.85 -11.90
C ARG A 99 -3.15 -14.61 -12.56
N PHE A 100 -2.82 -13.63 -11.76
CA PHE A 100 -2.18 -12.42 -12.23
C PHE A 100 -0.74 -12.70 -12.67
N ASP A 101 -0.37 -12.07 -13.79
CA ASP A 101 0.98 -12.05 -14.34
C ASP A 101 1.32 -10.60 -14.68
N LEU A 102 1.70 -9.82 -13.66
CA LEU A 102 2.03 -8.40 -13.75
C LEU A 102 3.41 -8.15 -13.15
N PRO A 103 4.27 -7.39 -13.81
CA PRO A 103 5.58 -7.02 -13.28
C PRO A 103 5.43 -6.00 -12.15
N LEU A 104 5.65 -6.43 -10.92
CA LEU A 104 5.47 -5.61 -9.73
C LEU A 104 6.73 -4.80 -9.41
N ALA A 105 6.56 -3.55 -8.98
CA ALA A 105 7.64 -2.76 -8.43
C ALA A 105 8.16 -3.37 -7.12
N ALA A 106 9.46 -3.28 -6.89
CA ALA A 106 10.08 -3.73 -5.65
C ALA A 106 9.83 -2.68 -4.55
N VAL A 107 8.74 -2.84 -3.81
CA VAL A 107 8.31 -1.93 -2.74
C VAL A 107 8.23 -2.65 -1.39
N GLY A 108 8.15 -1.87 -0.32
CA GLY A 108 8.00 -2.35 1.05
C GLY A 108 9.31 -2.80 1.69
N THR A 109 9.27 -2.99 2.99
CA THR A 109 10.39 -3.51 3.78
C THR A 109 10.59 -5.01 3.56
N ARG A 110 11.76 -5.56 3.92
CA ARG A 110 12.01 -7.01 3.88
C ARG A 110 10.96 -7.82 4.67
N TYR A 111 10.49 -7.27 5.78
CA TYR A 111 9.44 -7.91 6.58
C TYR A 111 8.11 -7.95 5.82
N GLN A 112 7.68 -6.82 5.24
CA GLN A 112 6.46 -6.75 4.44
C GLN A 112 6.51 -7.72 3.25
N GLN A 113 7.63 -7.78 2.53
CA GLN A 113 7.82 -8.71 1.41
C GLN A 113 7.73 -10.18 1.86
N ARG A 114 8.28 -10.54 3.03
CA ARG A 114 8.10 -11.89 3.60
C ARG A 114 6.63 -12.19 3.90
N VAL A 115 5.91 -11.25 4.51
CA VAL A 115 4.46 -11.40 4.78
C VAL A 115 3.68 -11.52 3.48
N TRP A 116 3.93 -10.66 2.50
CA TRP A 116 3.25 -10.70 1.20
C TRP A 116 3.52 -11.98 0.42
N GLY A 117 4.74 -12.51 0.47
CA GLY A 117 5.07 -13.83 -0.08
C GLY A 117 4.28 -14.97 0.57
N ALA A 118 4.14 -14.94 1.90
CA ALA A 118 3.31 -15.91 2.61
C ALA A 118 1.81 -15.77 2.29
N ILE A 119 1.32 -14.54 2.10
CA ILE A 119 -0.06 -14.27 1.67
C ILE A 119 -0.30 -14.79 0.25
N ALA A 120 0.63 -14.53 -0.67
CA ALA A 120 0.53 -14.98 -2.07
C ALA A 120 0.48 -16.52 -2.21
N SER A 121 1.01 -17.26 -1.22
CA SER A 121 0.94 -18.72 -1.19
C SER A 121 -0.41 -19.29 -0.71
N ILE A 122 -1.34 -18.46 -0.21
CA ILE A 122 -2.68 -18.92 0.23
C ILE A 122 -3.52 -19.16 -1.04
N PRO A 123 -3.95 -20.41 -1.30
CA PRO A 123 -4.74 -20.68 -2.50
C PRO A 123 -6.15 -20.08 -2.41
N ARG A 124 -6.79 -19.88 -3.56
CA ARG A 124 -8.19 -19.49 -3.66
C ARG A 124 -9.10 -20.43 -2.84
N GLY A 125 -10.13 -19.87 -2.25
CA GLY A 125 -11.09 -20.62 -1.42
C GLY A 125 -10.55 -20.96 -0.02
N HIS A 126 -9.32 -20.58 0.29
CA HIS A 126 -8.71 -20.80 1.60
C HIS A 126 -8.40 -19.49 2.28
N VAL A 127 -8.41 -19.52 3.60
CA VAL A 127 -8.00 -18.38 4.42
C VAL A 127 -7.00 -18.83 5.49
N ARG A 128 -6.17 -17.90 5.93
CA ARG A 128 -5.30 -18.04 7.10
C ARG A 128 -5.62 -16.93 8.09
N THR A 129 -5.47 -17.22 9.38
CA THR A 129 -5.59 -16.14 10.36
C THR A 129 -4.30 -15.35 10.46
N TYR A 130 -4.39 -14.10 10.94
CA TYR A 130 -3.18 -13.31 11.28
C TYR A 130 -2.26 -14.08 12.23
N GLY A 131 -2.83 -14.89 13.14
CA GLY A 131 -2.08 -15.75 14.06
C GLY A 131 -1.36 -16.91 13.35
N ASP A 132 -1.97 -17.51 12.32
CA ASP A 132 -1.34 -18.59 11.54
C ASP A 132 -0.11 -18.07 10.80
N LEU A 133 -0.26 -16.93 10.13
CA LEU A 133 0.86 -16.27 9.43
C LEU A 133 1.93 -15.79 10.40
N ALA A 134 1.54 -15.28 11.57
CA ALA A 134 2.50 -14.86 12.59
C ALA A 134 3.35 -16.05 13.09
N ARG A 135 2.74 -17.20 13.34
CA ARG A 135 3.49 -18.44 13.72
C ARG A 135 4.42 -18.89 12.59
N LEU A 136 3.94 -18.87 11.33
CA LEU A 136 4.75 -19.27 10.17
C LEU A 136 5.99 -18.38 9.99
N LEU A 137 5.87 -17.09 10.31
CA LEU A 137 6.89 -16.07 10.05
C LEU A 137 7.74 -15.72 11.28
N ASP A 138 7.53 -16.41 12.41
CA ASP A 138 8.12 -16.07 13.71
C ASP A 138 7.91 -14.59 14.06
N SER A 139 6.63 -14.19 14.15
CA SER A 139 6.21 -12.79 14.28
C SER A 139 4.96 -12.66 15.17
N ALA A 140 4.44 -11.44 15.28
CA ALA A 140 3.22 -11.14 16.02
C ALA A 140 2.02 -10.89 15.08
N PRO A 141 0.79 -11.31 15.43
CA PRO A 141 -0.40 -11.08 14.61
C PRO A 141 -0.65 -9.62 14.25
N ARG A 142 -0.32 -8.70 15.15
CA ARG A 142 -0.43 -7.25 14.92
C ARG A 142 0.54 -6.77 13.83
N ALA A 143 1.78 -7.25 13.83
CA ALA A 143 2.77 -6.91 12.81
C ALA A 143 2.36 -7.45 11.43
N VAL A 144 1.83 -8.68 11.38
CA VAL A 144 1.24 -9.24 10.14
C VAL A 144 0.07 -8.39 9.66
N GLY A 145 -0.83 -7.96 10.57
CA GLY A 145 -1.94 -7.07 10.23
C GLY A 145 -1.49 -5.73 9.63
N GLN A 146 -0.45 -5.11 10.19
CA GLN A 146 0.14 -3.89 9.64
C GLN A 146 0.74 -4.11 8.24
N ALA A 147 1.43 -5.23 8.04
CA ALA A 147 1.97 -5.56 6.72
C ALA A 147 0.87 -5.86 5.68
N CYS A 148 -0.26 -6.47 6.10
CA CYS A 148 -1.45 -6.64 5.26
C CYS A 148 -2.04 -5.28 4.87
N GLY A 149 -2.16 -4.34 5.82
CA GLY A 149 -2.69 -2.99 5.56
C GLY A 149 -1.79 -2.13 4.66
N ALA A 150 -0.49 -2.45 4.62
CA ALA A 150 0.49 -1.78 3.77
C ALA A 150 0.68 -2.45 2.39
N ASN A 151 -0.22 -3.35 1.98
CA ASN A 151 -0.14 -4.04 0.70
C ASN A 151 -0.39 -3.09 -0.47
N TRP A 152 0.60 -2.91 -1.33
CA TRP A 152 0.54 -2.06 -2.53
C TRP A 152 -0.13 -2.73 -3.72
N PHE A 153 -0.27 -4.06 -3.70
CA PHE A 153 -0.76 -4.86 -4.83
C PHE A 153 -1.95 -5.73 -4.43
N PRO A 154 -3.06 -5.15 -3.89
CA PRO A 154 -4.23 -5.93 -3.54
C PRO A 154 -4.71 -6.73 -4.77
N LEU A 155 -5.35 -7.86 -4.54
CA LEU A 155 -5.72 -8.90 -5.51
C LEU A 155 -4.53 -9.74 -5.96
N VAL A 156 -3.44 -9.15 -6.48
CA VAL A 156 -2.20 -9.87 -6.86
C VAL A 156 -1.56 -10.49 -5.61
N VAL A 157 -1.47 -9.72 -4.52
CA VAL A 157 -1.17 -10.22 -3.17
C VAL A 157 -2.49 -10.27 -2.40
N PRO A 158 -3.12 -11.44 -2.26
CA PRO A 158 -4.51 -11.58 -1.85
C PRO A 158 -4.71 -11.43 -0.33
N CYS A 159 -4.44 -10.23 0.21
CA CYS A 159 -4.55 -9.95 1.64
C CYS A 159 -5.99 -10.12 2.19
N HIS A 160 -7.01 -10.15 1.34
CA HIS A 160 -8.38 -10.51 1.72
C HIS A 160 -8.49 -11.95 2.26
N ARG A 161 -7.57 -12.87 1.89
CA ARG A 161 -7.50 -14.25 2.41
C ARG A 161 -6.94 -14.33 3.84
N VAL A 162 -6.57 -13.19 4.45
CA VAL A 162 -6.09 -13.15 5.84
C VAL A 162 -7.20 -12.61 6.73
N THR A 163 -7.59 -13.39 7.76
CA THR A 163 -8.74 -13.11 8.62
C THR A 163 -8.36 -13.11 10.10
N ALA A 164 -9.24 -12.64 10.97
CA ALA A 164 -9.09 -12.81 12.41
C ALA A 164 -9.54 -14.21 12.87
N THR A 165 -9.10 -14.63 14.04
CA THR A 165 -9.62 -15.82 14.67
C THR A 165 -11.11 -15.61 15.03
N GLY A 166 -11.98 -16.43 14.44
CA GLY A 166 -13.43 -16.34 14.69
C GLY A 166 -14.17 -15.22 13.97
N GLY A 167 -13.50 -14.43 13.08
CA GLY A 167 -14.15 -13.32 12.38
C GLY A 167 -13.39 -12.84 11.13
N LEU A 168 -13.97 -11.86 10.45
CA LEU A 168 -13.41 -11.28 9.22
C LEU A 168 -12.07 -10.55 9.46
N GLY A 169 -11.94 -9.88 10.63
CA GLY A 169 -10.83 -8.98 10.91
C GLY A 169 -10.89 -7.68 10.07
N GLY A 170 -9.88 -6.83 10.21
CA GLY A 170 -9.77 -5.60 9.42
C GLY A 170 -9.35 -5.84 7.97
N PHE A 171 -9.39 -4.77 7.15
CA PHE A 171 -8.93 -4.75 5.77
C PHE A 171 -8.52 -3.35 5.32
N SER A 172 -7.40 -3.22 4.59
CA SER A 172 -6.90 -1.93 4.08
C SER A 172 -6.85 -0.84 5.17
N ASN A 173 -6.29 -1.17 6.34
CA ASN A 173 -6.22 -0.30 7.53
C ASN A 173 -7.58 0.16 8.09
N SER A 174 -8.69 -0.46 7.68
CA SER A 174 -10.02 -0.21 8.22
C SER A 174 -10.50 -1.39 9.07
N ALA A 175 -11.19 -1.06 10.17
CA ALA A 175 -11.90 -2.03 11.01
C ALA A 175 -13.42 -1.71 11.06
N ASP A 176 -13.88 -0.76 10.27
CA ASP A 176 -15.28 -0.38 10.16
C ASP A 176 -16.08 -1.52 9.49
N ALA A 177 -16.91 -2.20 10.30
CA ALA A 177 -17.64 -3.40 9.88
C ALA A 177 -18.60 -3.15 8.70
N ASP A 178 -19.16 -1.97 8.61
CA ASP A 178 -20.10 -1.55 7.56
C ASP A 178 -19.43 -0.68 6.49
N GLY A 179 -18.13 -0.42 6.64
CA GLY A 179 -17.36 0.42 5.73
C GLY A 179 -17.03 -0.26 4.41
N PHE A 180 -16.73 0.57 3.41
CA PHE A 180 -16.40 0.17 2.04
C PHE A 180 -15.38 -0.97 1.99
N HIS A 181 -14.25 -0.85 2.70
CA HIS A 181 -13.17 -1.82 2.61
C HIS A 181 -13.57 -3.22 3.11
N LEU A 182 -14.34 -3.31 4.20
CA LEU A 182 -14.82 -4.61 4.67
C LEU A 182 -15.90 -5.17 3.74
N GLY A 183 -16.70 -4.34 3.10
CA GLY A 183 -17.58 -4.74 2.00
C GLY A 183 -16.81 -5.38 0.84
N VAL A 184 -15.71 -4.75 0.40
CA VAL A 184 -14.79 -5.31 -0.61
C VAL A 184 -14.24 -6.66 -0.17
N LYS A 185 -13.77 -6.79 1.07
CA LYS A 185 -13.22 -8.06 1.60
C LYS A 185 -14.25 -9.18 1.57
N ARG A 186 -15.49 -8.90 2.02
CA ARG A 186 -16.58 -9.89 1.98
C ARG A 186 -16.87 -10.33 0.54
N TRP A 187 -16.97 -9.36 -0.37
CA TRP A 187 -17.22 -9.66 -1.77
C TRP A 187 -16.12 -10.55 -2.36
N LEU A 188 -14.83 -10.23 -2.15
CA LEU A 188 -13.70 -11.01 -2.65
C LEU A 188 -13.69 -12.44 -2.09
N LEU A 189 -13.93 -12.61 -0.79
CA LEU A 189 -14.01 -13.92 -0.18
C LEU A 189 -15.17 -14.74 -0.73
N SER A 190 -16.35 -14.13 -0.90
CA SER A 190 -17.50 -14.79 -1.50
C SER A 190 -17.24 -15.17 -2.96
N HIS A 191 -16.64 -14.27 -3.75
CA HIS A 191 -16.25 -14.51 -5.12
C HIS A 191 -15.29 -15.71 -5.25
N GLU A 192 -14.41 -15.89 -4.28
CA GLU A 192 -13.48 -17.02 -4.23
C GLU A 192 -14.07 -18.29 -3.59
N GLY A 193 -15.36 -18.28 -3.21
CA GLY A 193 -16.05 -19.45 -2.64
C GLY A 193 -15.90 -19.60 -1.13
N VAL A 194 -15.45 -18.57 -0.40
CA VAL A 194 -15.38 -18.57 1.07
C VAL A 194 -16.65 -17.95 1.64
N GLU A 195 -17.72 -18.72 1.74
CA GLU A 195 -19.07 -18.22 2.06
C GLU A 195 -19.30 -17.84 3.53
N ARG A 196 -18.49 -18.34 4.45
CA ARG A 196 -18.66 -18.13 5.91
C ARG A 196 -18.58 -16.67 6.37
N TYR A 197 -18.22 -15.74 5.47
CA TYR A 197 -18.05 -14.32 5.75
C TYR A 197 -19.02 -13.42 4.97
N ARG A 198 -20.08 -13.99 4.42
CA ARG A 198 -21.18 -13.27 3.75
C ARG A 198 -21.91 -12.32 4.69
#